data_8fd45f2139c28ef49aed2b280329817d
#
_entry.id   8fd45f2139c28ef49aed2b280329817d
#
_cell.length_a   1.000
_cell.length_b   1.000
_cell.length_c   1.000
_cell.angle_alpha   90.00
_cell.angle_beta   90.00
_cell.angle_gamma   90.00
#
_symmetry.space_group_name_H-M   'P 1'
#
loop_
_entity.id
_entity.type
_entity.pdbx_description
1 polymer ?
#
loop_
_entity_poly.entity_id
_entity_poly.type
_entity_poly.pdbx_seq_one_letter_code
_entity_poly.pdbx_strand_id
1 'polypeptide(L)'
;MWIGYPGAYGFYGVADVLNGTVSPSAYLGDVFAKNSALAPAMQNYGNIPWTNAGDFSESANVNSYLVEAEGIYTGYRYYETRYADIVLGNGGAEASAGTYANADGTVSEADGIWDYSNEVVYPFGYGLSYTTFEQTLDNVVIADDKKTAQVTVTTTNTGDVAGKSAVQVYAQTPYTDYDKQYNIEKSAVQLIDFEKTQTLEPGASETITLNIDLSNLASYDSENAKTYIVDPGTYYFAVGSNSHDALNNILASQGKTTADGMTADGNASLSYSWSWDG
;
A
#
# COMPACT_ATOMS: atom_id res chain seq x y z
N MET A 1 -15.17 -12.28 7.45
CA MET A 1 -15.66 -10.89 7.35
C MET A 1 -15.06 -10.10 8.50
N TRP A 2 -14.40 -9.00 8.22
CA TRP A 2 -13.95 -8.03 9.23
C TRP A 2 -15.01 -6.95 9.37
N ILE A 3 -15.53 -6.70 10.57
CA ILE A 3 -16.61 -5.73 10.80
C ILE A 3 -16.21 -4.55 11.70
N GLY A 4 -14.99 -4.55 12.23
CA GLY A 4 -14.52 -3.53 13.17
C GLY A 4 -15.42 -3.44 14.42
N TYR A 5 -15.68 -2.20 14.83
CA TYR A 5 -16.57 -1.89 15.96
C TYR A 5 -17.89 -1.32 15.40
N PRO A 6 -18.93 -2.14 15.20
CA PRO A 6 -20.15 -1.74 14.49
C PRO A 6 -21.05 -0.81 15.33
N GLY A 7 -20.75 -0.62 16.61
CA GLY A 7 -21.62 0.13 17.52
C GLY A 7 -22.98 -0.55 17.73
N ALA A 8 -23.95 0.21 18.26
CA ALA A 8 -25.25 -0.33 18.62
C ALA A 8 -26.12 -0.73 17.40
N TYR A 9 -25.95 -0.05 16.26
CA TYR A 9 -26.81 -0.24 15.07
C TYR A 9 -26.09 -0.87 13.87
N GLY A 10 -24.78 -0.96 13.88
CA GLY A 10 -24.01 -1.47 12.74
C GLY A 10 -24.26 -2.95 12.42
N PHE A 11 -24.78 -3.72 13.38
CA PHE A 11 -25.16 -5.11 13.14
C PHE A 11 -26.31 -5.28 12.14
N TYR A 12 -27.15 -4.27 11.93
CA TYR A 12 -28.17 -4.30 10.86
C TYR A 12 -27.48 -4.33 9.48
N GLY A 13 -26.47 -3.49 9.27
CA GLY A 13 -25.68 -3.51 8.02
C GLY A 13 -24.93 -4.82 7.81
N VAL A 14 -24.42 -5.44 8.90
CA VAL A 14 -23.81 -6.79 8.84
C VAL A 14 -24.85 -7.82 8.38
N ALA A 15 -26.06 -7.78 8.92
CA ALA A 15 -27.13 -8.68 8.53
C ALA A 15 -27.52 -8.47 7.06
N ASP A 16 -27.61 -7.24 6.59
CA ASP A 16 -27.93 -6.89 5.19
C ASP A 16 -26.86 -7.42 4.22
N VAL A 17 -25.59 -7.37 4.58
CA VAL A 17 -24.52 -8.01 3.81
C VAL A 17 -24.68 -9.53 3.84
N LEU A 18 -24.87 -10.14 5.01
CA LEU A 18 -24.94 -11.60 5.15
C LEU A 18 -26.13 -12.23 4.44
N ASN A 19 -27.26 -11.53 4.36
CA ASN A 19 -28.47 -12.02 3.70
C ASN A 19 -28.52 -11.64 2.18
N GLY A 20 -27.50 -10.91 1.69
CA GLY A 20 -27.40 -10.52 0.29
C GLY A 20 -28.26 -9.30 -0.10
N THR A 21 -28.87 -8.61 0.86
CA THR A 21 -29.64 -7.37 0.59
C THR A 21 -28.73 -6.25 0.08
N VAL A 22 -27.49 -6.21 0.59
CA VAL A 22 -26.47 -5.23 0.22
C VAL A 22 -25.18 -5.95 -0.22
N SER A 23 -24.69 -5.65 -1.40
CA SER A 23 -23.37 -6.11 -1.84
C SER A 23 -22.28 -5.38 -1.07
N PRO A 24 -21.33 -6.11 -0.44
CA PRO A 24 -20.23 -5.46 0.29
C PRO A 24 -19.36 -4.66 -0.67
N SER A 25 -18.86 -3.52 -0.21
CA SER A 25 -18.01 -2.61 -0.97
C SER A 25 -16.97 -1.91 -0.10
N ALA A 26 -16.64 -2.52 1.03
CA ALA A 26 -15.59 -2.04 1.91
C ALA A 26 -14.26 -2.71 1.53
N TYR A 27 -13.19 -1.96 1.75
CA TYR A 27 -11.82 -2.37 1.46
C TYR A 27 -10.98 -2.29 2.74
N LEU A 28 -9.95 -3.13 2.84
CA LEU A 28 -9.06 -3.13 3.99
C LEU A 28 -8.19 -1.88 4.00
N GLY A 29 -8.18 -1.19 5.13
CA GLY A 29 -7.32 -0.02 5.37
C GLY A 29 -5.93 -0.40 5.91
N ASP A 30 -5.61 -1.69 5.96
CA ASP A 30 -4.31 -2.20 6.37
C ASP A 30 -4.03 -3.54 5.69
N VAL A 31 -2.77 -3.98 5.73
CA VAL A 31 -2.33 -5.31 5.30
C VAL A 31 -2.59 -6.33 6.40
N PHE A 32 -3.04 -7.51 6.03
CA PHE A 32 -3.17 -8.65 6.93
C PHE A 32 -2.04 -9.64 6.69
N ALA A 33 -1.03 -9.59 7.55
CA ALA A 33 0.09 -10.53 7.52
C ALA A 33 -0.31 -11.87 8.16
N LYS A 34 0.32 -12.97 7.71
CA LYS A 34 0.17 -14.29 8.35
C LYS A 34 0.71 -14.29 9.78
N ASN A 35 1.80 -13.58 10.00
CA ASN A 35 2.38 -13.40 11.31
C ASN A 35 2.75 -11.92 11.52
N SER A 36 1.91 -11.19 12.23
CA SER A 36 2.15 -9.77 12.51
C SER A 36 3.39 -9.51 13.37
N ALA A 37 3.89 -10.52 14.10
CA ALA A 37 5.13 -10.39 14.87
C ALA A 37 6.37 -10.20 13.98
N LEU A 38 6.30 -10.55 12.68
CA LEU A 38 7.37 -10.32 11.70
C LEU A 38 7.34 -8.93 11.09
N ALA A 39 6.27 -8.16 11.29
CA ALA A 39 6.19 -6.79 10.78
C ALA A 39 7.25 -5.90 11.44
N PRO A 40 7.92 -5.00 10.70
CA PRO A 40 8.98 -4.15 11.25
C PRO A 40 8.53 -3.35 12.48
N ALA A 41 7.33 -2.79 12.45
CA ALA A 41 6.77 -2.06 13.59
C ALA A 41 6.63 -2.94 14.84
N MET A 42 6.31 -4.23 14.70
CA MET A 42 6.22 -5.15 15.82
C MET A 42 7.58 -5.58 16.35
N GLN A 43 8.62 -5.64 15.49
CA GLN A 43 9.99 -5.91 15.91
C GLN A 43 10.55 -4.80 16.81
N ASN A 44 10.11 -3.57 16.57
CA ASN A 44 10.51 -2.40 17.35
C ASN A 44 9.59 -2.14 18.55
N TYR A 45 8.46 -2.85 18.63
CA TYR A 45 7.49 -2.69 19.71
C TYR A 45 8.01 -3.34 21.00
N GLY A 46 8.13 -2.54 22.06
CA GLY A 46 8.57 -3.04 23.35
C GLY A 46 8.35 -2.01 24.47
N ASN A 47 8.34 -2.48 25.70
CA ASN A 47 8.32 -1.59 26.85
C ASN A 47 9.77 -1.20 27.21
N ILE A 48 10.24 -0.10 26.62
CA ILE A 48 11.57 0.45 26.85
C ILE A 48 11.46 1.55 27.90
N PRO A 49 11.85 1.30 29.18
CA PRO A 49 11.65 2.28 30.24
C PRO A 49 12.64 3.43 30.15
N TRP A 50 12.16 4.63 30.45
CA TRP A 50 13.01 5.79 30.73
C TRP A 50 13.61 5.65 32.15
N THR A 51 14.91 5.73 32.29
CA THR A 51 15.57 5.72 33.60
C THR A 51 15.30 6.99 34.39
N ASN A 52 14.96 8.07 33.72
CA ASN A 52 14.70 9.40 34.29
C ASN A 52 13.26 9.90 34.00
N ALA A 53 12.30 9.00 33.91
CA ALA A 53 10.89 9.35 33.60
C ALA A 53 10.31 10.38 34.56
N GLY A 54 10.72 10.35 35.84
CA GLY A 54 10.31 11.29 36.85
C GLY A 54 10.75 12.74 36.61
N ASP A 55 11.77 12.96 35.77
CA ASP A 55 12.24 14.30 35.42
C ASP A 55 11.32 15.00 34.39
N PHE A 56 10.49 14.22 33.70
CA PHE A 56 9.65 14.71 32.60
C PHE A 56 8.15 14.64 32.88
N SER A 57 7.73 13.76 33.77
CA SER A 57 6.31 13.53 34.06
C SER A 57 6.06 13.05 35.47
N GLU A 58 5.07 13.65 36.12
CA GLU A 58 4.54 13.18 37.40
C GLU A 58 3.60 11.98 37.23
N SER A 59 3.25 11.60 36.00
CA SER A 59 2.36 10.48 35.70
C SER A 59 3.14 9.17 35.64
N ALA A 60 2.76 8.21 36.47
CA ALA A 60 3.32 6.86 36.49
C ALA A 60 3.14 6.07 35.17
N ASN A 61 2.32 6.59 34.24
CA ASN A 61 2.01 5.94 32.96
C ASN A 61 2.92 6.40 31.80
N VAL A 62 3.87 7.30 32.05
CA VAL A 62 4.76 7.84 31.01
C VAL A 62 6.22 7.46 31.35
N ASN A 63 6.45 6.18 31.59
CA ASN A 63 7.76 5.69 31.99
C ASN A 63 8.47 4.86 30.89
N SER A 64 7.89 4.83 29.70
CA SER A 64 8.44 4.10 28.56
C SER A 64 8.34 4.90 27.27
N TYR A 65 9.15 4.53 26.30
CA TYR A 65 9.13 5.08 24.94
C TYR A 65 9.08 3.97 23.91
N LEU A 66 8.67 4.31 22.72
CA LEU A 66 8.66 3.46 21.54
C LEU A 66 9.72 3.94 20.56
N VAL A 67 10.40 3.00 19.92
CA VAL A 67 11.35 3.27 18.84
C VAL A 67 10.67 2.93 17.52
N GLU A 68 10.49 3.93 16.66
CA GLU A 68 9.95 3.78 15.30
C GLU A 68 11.11 3.68 14.29
N ALA A 69 11.93 2.62 14.41
CA ALA A 69 13.12 2.43 13.59
C ALA A 69 12.79 1.96 12.15
N GLU A 70 11.54 1.55 11.90
CA GLU A 70 11.07 1.12 10.59
C GLU A 70 10.89 2.27 9.59
N GLY A 71 10.93 3.54 10.03
CA GLY A 71 10.75 4.70 9.18
C GLY A 71 9.43 4.68 8.43
N ILE A 72 9.45 4.87 7.11
CA ILE A 72 8.24 4.83 6.27
C ILE A 72 7.74 3.41 5.98
N TYR A 73 8.51 2.37 6.32
CA TYR A 73 8.22 0.97 5.96
C TYR A 73 7.27 0.33 6.96
N THR A 74 6.08 0.90 7.09
CA THR A 74 4.96 0.37 7.88
C THR A 74 3.87 -0.21 6.98
N GLY A 75 3.17 -1.24 7.47
CA GLY A 75 2.08 -1.87 6.75
C GLY A 75 2.49 -2.32 5.33
N TYR A 76 1.64 -2.04 4.35
CA TYR A 76 1.87 -2.47 2.97
C TYR A 76 3.14 -1.87 2.35
N ARG A 77 3.58 -0.69 2.77
CA ARG A 77 4.82 -0.08 2.24
C ARG A 77 6.03 -0.97 2.46
N TYR A 78 6.10 -1.67 3.60
CA TYR A 78 7.16 -2.65 3.82
C TYR A 78 7.03 -3.86 2.89
N TYR A 79 5.87 -4.52 2.91
CA TYR A 79 5.70 -5.78 2.17
C TYR A 79 5.83 -5.59 0.66
N GLU A 80 5.22 -4.53 0.13
CA GLU A 80 5.26 -4.25 -1.30
C GLU A 80 6.67 -3.79 -1.75
N THR A 81 7.38 -3.00 -0.93
CA THR A 81 8.74 -2.57 -1.28
C THR A 81 9.70 -3.76 -1.30
N ARG A 82 9.64 -4.62 -0.29
CA ARG A 82 10.48 -5.82 -0.24
C ARG A 82 10.20 -6.77 -1.40
N TYR A 83 8.92 -6.93 -1.75
CA TYR A 83 8.53 -7.71 -2.92
C TYR A 83 9.08 -7.11 -4.22
N ALA A 84 8.94 -5.81 -4.43
CA ALA A 84 9.48 -5.12 -5.61
C ALA A 84 11.00 -5.29 -5.70
N ASP A 85 11.71 -5.15 -4.58
CA ASP A 85 13.17 -5.32 -4.55
C ASP A 85 13.61 -6.73 -4.94
N ILE A 86 12.86 -7.77 -4.55
CA ILE A 86 13.12 -9.14 -4.99
C ILE A 86 12.92 -9.26 -6.50
N VAL A 87 11.79 -8.80 -7.05
CA VAL A 87 11.49 -8.88 -8.49
C VAL A 87 12.49 -8.08 -9.32
N LEU A 88 12.97 -6.96 -8.80
CA LEU A 88 13.95 -6.09 -9.46
C LEU A 88 15.40 -6.55 -9.24
N GLY A 89 15.65 -7.45 -8.32
CA GLY A 89 17.00 -7.92 -7.93
C GLY A 89 17.79 -6.87 -7.15
N ASN A 90 17.12 -6.05 -6.34
CA ASN A 90 17.73 -4.99 -5.56
C ASN A 90 18.16 -5.49 -4.17
N GLY A 91 19.41 -5.21 -3.79
CA GLY A 91 19.94 -5.45 -2.45
C GLY A 91 19.90 -6.92 -2.03
N GLY A 92 19.58 -7.18 -0.77
CA GLY A 92 19.45 -8.52 -0.18
C GLY A 92 18.01 -8.83 0.23
N ALA A 93 17.03 -8.36 -0.56
CA ALA A 93 15.62 -8.45 -0.23
C ALA A 93 15.11 -9.90 -0.09
N GLU A 94 15.72 -10.84 -0.86
CA GLU A 94 15.44 -12.27 -0.78
C GLU A 94 16.09 -12.97 0.44
N ALA A 95 16.84 -12.24 1.24
CA ALA A 95 17.41 -12.81 2.45
C ALA A 95 16.34 -13.36 3.39
N SER A 96 16.77 -14.17 4.37
CA SER A 96 15.90 -14.76 5.39
C SER A 96 14.84 -13.78 5.89
N ALA A 97 13.61 -14.27 6.10
CA ALA A 97 12.53 -13.49 6.70
C ALA A 97 12.87 -12.95 8.12
N GLY A 98 14.00 -13.38 8.69
CA GLY A 98 14.53 -12.87 9.95
C GLY A 98 14.10 -13.66 11.16
N THR A 99 14.40 -13.12 12.34
CA THR A 99 13.99 -13.66 13.64
C THR A 99 12.95 -12.75 14.27
N TYR A 100 12.09 -13.31 15.11
CA TYR A 100 11.12 -12.53 15.86
C TYR A 100 11.00 -13.03 17.31
N ALA A 101 10.68 -12.09 18.19
CA ALA A 101 10.44 -12.41 19.60
C ALA A 101 8.96 -12.83 19.80
N ASN A 102 8.77 -13.96 20.47
CA ASN A 102 7.46 -14.43 20.88
C ASN A 102 7.00 -13.74 22.16
N ALA A 103 5.72 -13.78 22.45
CA ALA A 103 5.13 -13.21 23.66
C ALA A 103 5.69 -13.84 24.95
N ASP A 104 6.21 -15.05 24.90
CA ASP A 104 6.86 -15.76 26.00
C ASP A 104 8.35 -15.45 26.17
N GLY A 105 8.88 -14.53 25.35
CA GLY A 105 10.29 -14.13 25.36
C GLY A 105 11.23 -15.06 24.60
N THR A 106 10.72 -16.10 23.96
CA THR A 106 11.55 -16.94 23.07
C THR A 106 11.74 -16.24 21.71
N VAL A 107 12.78 -16.65 20.99
CA VAL A 107 13.06 -16.16 19.64
C VAL A 107 12.83 -17.30 18.66
N SER A 108 12.04 -17.04 17.64
CA SER A 108 11.83 -17.95 16.51
C SER A 108 12.47 -17.38 15.25
N GLU A 109 12.99 -18.26 14.41
CA GLU A 109 13.39 -17.91 13.05
C GLU A 109 12.22 -18.15 12.11
N ALA A 110 12.02 -17.22 11.17
CA ALA A 110 11.11 -17.46 10.07
C ALA A 110 11.78 -18.45 9.10
N ASP A 111 11.09 -19.52 8.76
CA ASP A 111 11.60 -20.55 7.88
C ASP A 111 11.79 -20.01 6.45
N GLY A 112 12.99 -20.18 5.90
CA GLY A 112 13.27 -20.00 4.50
C GLY A 112 13.58 -18.58 4.04
N ILE A 113 13.54 -18.42 2.73
CA ILE A 113 13.66 -17.13 2.01
C ILE A 113 12.34 -16.38 2.14
N TRP A 114 12.41 -15.07 2.30
CA TRP A 114 11.22 -14.24 2.33
C TRP A 114 10.44 -14.35 1.01
N ASP A 115 9.15 -14.58 1.10
CA ASP A 115 8.23 -14.70 -0.03
C ASP A 115 6.93 -13.98 0.33
N TYR A 116 6.51 -13.07 -0.55
CA TYR A 116 5.30 -12.27 -0.33
C TYR A 116 4.07 -13.14 -0.02
N SER A 117 3.88 -14.23 -0.75
CA SER A 117 2.73 -15.15 -0.59
C SER A 117 2.74 -15.88 0.76
N ASN A 118 3.92 -15.98 1.38
CA ASN A 118 4.08 -16.55 2.72
C ASN A 118 3.89 -15.52 3.83
N GLU A 119 4.04 -14.24 3.54
CA GLU A 119 3.96 -13.16 4.52
C GLU A 119 2.58 -12.50 4.56
N VAL A 120 1.94 -12.29 3.42
CA VAL A 120 0.70 -11.52 3.30
C VAL A 120 -0.49 -12.43 2.99
N VAL A 121 -1.55 -12.30 3.80
CA VAL A 121 -2.83 -12.99 3.56
C VAL A 121 -3.75 -12.12 2.71
N TYR A 122 -3.87 -10.85 3.08
CA TYR A 122 -4.65 -9.86 2.34
C TYR A 122 -3.87 -8.56 2.24
N PRO A 123 -3.62 -8.05 1.02
CA PRO A 123 -2.94 -6.77 0.83
C PRO A 123 -3.81 -5.59 1.29
N PHE A 124 -3.18 -4.44 1.50
CA PHE A 124 -3.88 -3.18 1.71
C PHE A 124 -4.78 -2.86 0.51
N GLY A 125 -5.98 -2.38 0.77
CA GLY A 125 -6.95 -2.07 -0.28
C GLY A 125 -7.73 -3.28 -0.79
N TYR A 126 -7.48 -4.50 -0.27
CA TYR A 126 -8.24 -5.70 -0.65
C TYR A 126 -9.69 -5.62 -0.18
N GLY A 127 -10.62 -6.02 -1.03
CA GLY A 127 -12.03 -6.12 -0.73
C GLY A 127 -12.74 -7.18 -1.56
N LEU A 128 -13.89 -7.61 -1.10
CA LEU A 128 -14.77 -8.53 -1.83
C LEU A 128 -16.15 -7.91 -2.02
N SER A 129 -16.79 -8.28 -3.13
CA SER A 129 -18.15 -7.92 -3.46
C SER A 129 -18.94 -9.18 -3.89
N TYR A 130 -20.26 -9.07 -3.99
CA TYR A 130 -21.08 -10.13 -4.58
C TYR A 130 -21.17 -10.00 -6.11
N THR A 131 -20.52 -8.98 -6.67
CA THR A 131 -20.38 -8.77 -8.11
C THR A 131 -18.88 -8.57 -8.45
N THR A 132 -18.57 -8.57 -9.73
CA THR A 132 -17.21 -8.33 -10.25
C THR A 132 -17.16 -7.01 -10.98
N PHE A 133 -15.98 -6.40 -10.99
CA PHE A 133 -15.74 -5.13 -11.68
C PHE A 133 -14.48 -5.25 -12.54
N GLU A 134 -14.52 -4.57 -13.68
CA GLU A 134 -13.35 -4.33 -14.51
C GLU A 134 -13.04 -2.83 -14.51
N GLN A 135 -11.77 -2.48 -14.44
CA GLN A 135 -11.30 -1.09 -14.46
C GLN A 135 -10.39 -0.87 -15.66
N THR A 136 -10.53 0.30 -16.26
CA THR A 136 -9.67 0.77 -17.36
C THR A 136 -9.07 2.11 -16.96
N LEU A 137 -7.74 2.22 -17.05
CA LEU A 137 -7.05 3.51 -16.94
C LEU A 137 -7.16 4.22 -18.29
N ASP A 138 -8.10 5.17 -18.37
CA ASP A 138 -8.43 5.83 -19.64
C ASP A 138 -7.39 6.90 -20.01
N ASN A 139 -6.95 7.68 -19.00
CA ASN A 139 -6.03 8.78 -19.25
C ASN A 139 -5.31 9.21 -17.97
N VAL A 140 -4.08 9.72 -18.14
CA VAL A 140 -3.34 10.47 -17.12
C VAL A 140 -2.83 11.77 -17.75
N VAL A 141 -3.18 12.89 -17.16
CA VAL A 141 -2.76 14.22 -17.62
C VAL A 141 -1.99 14.90 -16.50
N ILE A 142 -0.72 15.17 -16.76
CA ILE A 142 0.10 15.98 -15.84
C ILE A 142 -0.07 17.45 -16.24
N ALA A 143 -0.42 18.31 -15.29
CA ALA A 143 -0.55 19.75 -15.54
C ALA A 143 0.79 20.35 -15.98
N ASP A 144 0.74 21.44 -16.77
CA ASP A 144 1.95 22.09 -17.30
C ASP A 144 2.88 22.60 -16.18
N ASP A 145 2.32 23.03 -15.06
CA ASP A 145 3.05 23.51 -13.90
C ASP A 145 3.63 22.37 -13.01
N LYS A 146 3.37 21.11 -13.40
CA LYS A 146 3.83 19.89 -12.71
C LYS A 146 3.41 19.79 -11.24
N LYS A 147 2.32 20.46 -10.85
CA LYS A 147 1.82 20.41 -9.46
C LYS A 147 0.68 19.43 -9.27
N THR A 148 -0.06 19.16 -10.32
CA THR A 148 -1.21 18.25 -10.26
C THR A 148 -1.21 17.25 -11.42
N ALA A 149 -1.84 16.11 -11.18
CA ALA A 149 -2.19 15.14 -12.20
C ALA A 149 -3.68 14.85 -12.16
N GLN A 150 -4.28 14.59 -13.32
CA GLN A 150 -5.62 14.05 -13.43
C GLN A 150 -5.52 12.60 -13.90
N VAL A 151 -6.12 11.69 -13.14
CA VAL A 151 -6.20 10.27 -13.49
C VAL A 151 -7.65 9.92 -13.73
N THR A 152 -7.97 9.48 -14.94
CA THR A 152 -9.32 9.12 -15.34
C THR A 152 -9.43 7.61 -15.48
N VAL A 153 -10.41 7.02 -14.80
CA VAL A 153 -10.63 5.57 -14.73
C VAL A 153 -12.11 5.28 -14.98
N THR A 154 -12.36 4.35 -15.89
CA THR A 154 -13.70 3.80 -16.10
C THR A 154 -13.82 2.45 -15.37
N THR A 155 -14.86 2.32 -14.55
CA THR A 155 -15.18 1.08 -13.83
C THR A 155 -16.50 0.53 -14.36
N THR A 156 -16.51 -0.73 -14.77
CA THR A 156 -17.69 -1.45 -15.28
C THR A 156 -18.05 -2.59 -14.34
N ASN A 157 -19.31 -2.70 -13.96
CA ASN A 157 -19.83 -3.87 -13.27
C ASN A 157 -19.98 -5.03 -14.28
N THR A 158 -19.13 -6.04 -14.16
CA THR A 158 -19.09 -7.21 -15.07
C THR A 158 -19.81 -8.43 -14.51
N GLY A 159 -20.36 -8.33 -13.29
CA GLY A 159 -21.10 -9.41 -12.65
C GLY A 159 -22.63 -9.22 -12.75
N ASP A 160 -23.36 -10.05 -12.02
CA ASP A 160 -24.80 -10.19 -12.13
C ASP A 160 -25.58 -9.45 -11.03
N VAL A 161 -24.92 -8.78 -10.12
CA VAL A 161 -25.53 -8.09 -8.97
C VAL A 161 -25.10 -6.62 -8.96
N ALA A 162 -26.00 -5.73 -8.60
CA ALA A 162 -25.67 -4.32 -8.39
C ALA A 162 -24.65 -4.15 -7.24
N GLY A 163 -23.68 -3.27 -7.42
CA GLY A 163 -22.64 -3.06 -6.41
C GLY A 163 -21.84 -1.78 -6.63
N LYS A 164 -20.92 -1.52 -5.71
CA LYS A 164 -19.98 -0.39 -5.76
C LYS A 164 -18.55 -0.89 -5.76
N SER A 165 -17.69 -0.23 -6.51
CA SER A 165 -16.24 -0.47 -6.52
C SER A 165 -15.49 0.76 -6.03
N ALA A 166 -14.31 0.58 -5.47
CA ALA A 166 -13.37 1.68 -5.27
C ALA A 166 -12.36 1.71 -6.41
N VAL A 167 -12.18 2.89 -6.99
CA VAL A 167 -11.02 3.22 -7.83
C VAL A 167 -9.90 3.60 -6.87
N GLN A 168 -8.79 2.88 -6.91
CA GLN A 168 -7.62 3.14 -6.08
C GLN A 168 -6.45 3.46 -7.02
N VAL A 169 -5.87 4.66 -6.87
CA VAL A 169 -4.72 5.09 -7.67
C VAL A 169 -3.49 5.11 -6.79
N TYR A 170 -2.48 4.40 -7.24
CA TYR A 170 -1.19 4.25 -6.58
C TYR A 170 -0.09 4.89 -7.42
N ALA A 171 0.98 5.31 -6.77
CA ALA A 171 2.17 5.81 -7.45
C ALA A 171 3.44 5.12 -6.96
N GLN A 172 4.40 5.04 -7.87
CA GLN A 172 5.81 4.75 -7.59
C GLN A 172 6.63 5.97 -7.98
N THR A 173 7.52 6.41 -7.10
CA THR A 173 8.49 7.47 -7.35
C THR A 173 9.84 6.88 -7.76
N PRO A 174 10.70 7.60 -8.49
CA PRO A 174 12.04 7.13 -8.78
C PRO A 174 12.85 6.97 -7.48
N TYR A 175 13.71 5.95 -7.43
CA TYR A 175 14.69 5.75 -6.37
C TYR A 175 16.08 5.94 -6.96
N THR A 176 16.67 7.09 -6.68
CA THR A 176 17.85 7.59 -7.38
C THR A 176 19.16 7.30 -6.63
N ASP A 177 20.31 7.53 -7.26
CA ASP A 177 21.58 7.43 -6.56
C ASP A 177 21.75 8.54 -5.50
N TYR A 178 21.06 9.68 -5.68
CA TYR A 178 20.98 10.71 -4.64
C TYR A 178 20.26 10.19 -3.39
N ASP A 179 19.12 9.51 -3.56
CA ASP A 179 18.37 8.92 -2.45
C ASP A 179 19.24 7.93 -1.66
N LYS A 180 19.95 7.06 -2.37
CA LYS A 180 20.87 6.08 -1.76
C LYS A 180 22.01 6.75 -1.01
N GLN A 181 22.57 7.84 -1.57
CA GLN A 181 23.66 8.59 -0.97
C GLN A 181 23.26 9.26 0.34
N TYR A 182 22.02 9.78 0.40
CA TYR A 182 21.52 10.56 1.54
C TYR A 182 20.47 9.82 2.38
N ASN A 183 20.39 8.49 2.25
CA ASN A 183 19.50 7.62 3.02
C ASN A 183 18.03 8.06 2.97
N ILE A 184 17.57 8.52 1.79
CA ILE A 184 16.18 8.89 1.59
C ILE A 184 15.37 7.63 1.31
N GLU A 185 14.41 7.37 2.17
CA GLU A 185 13.55 6.18 2.05
C GLU A 185 12.41 6.44 1.06
N LYS A 186 12.11 5.42 0.24
CA LYS A 186 10.98 5.43 -0.70
C LYS A 186 10.31 4.08 -0.74
N SER A 187 8.99 4.09 -0.69
CA SER A 187 8.21 2.86 -0.88
C SER A 187 8.04 2.57 -2.37
N ALA A 188 8.03 1.28 -2.73
CA ALA A 188 7.81 0.85 -4.13
C ALA A 188 6.43 1.22 -4.65
N VAL A 189 5.45 1.41 -3.77
CA VAL A 189 4.10 1.83 -4.13
C VAL A 189 3.45 2.55 -2.96
N GLN A 190 2.66 3.58 -3.25
CA GLN A 190 1.84 4.29 -2.25
C GLN A 190 0.49 4.66 -2.83
N LEU A 191 -0.58 4.51 -2.05
CA LEU A 191 -1.90 5.03 -2.40
C LEU A 191 -1.84 6.56 -2.40
N ILE A 192 -2.24 7.18 -3.49
CA ILE A 192 -2.19 8.64 -3.65
C ILE A 192 -3.57 9.28 -3.70
N ASP A 193 -4.57 8.53 -4.18
CA ASP A 193 -5.97 8.96 -4.14
C ASP A 193 -6.91 7.78 -4.36
N PHE A 194 -8.17 7.92 -3.96
CA PHE A 194 -9.21 6.92 -4.22
C PHE A 194 -10.59 7.55 -4.22
N GLU A 195 -11.50 6.97 -4.98
CA GLU A 195 -12.90 7.33 -4.98
C GLU A 195 -13.78 6.09 -5.19
N LYS A 196 -14.97 6.09 -4.64
CA LYS A 196 -15.94 4.99 -4.77
C LYS A 196 -17.01 5.34 -5.79
N THR A 197 -17.30 4.38 -6.69
CA THR A 197 -18.40 4.52 -7.66
C THR A 197 -19.76 4.68 -6.98
N GLN A 198 -20.73 5.21 -7.70
CA GLN A 198 -22.12 5.00 -7.37
C GLN A 198 -22.46 3.51 -7.46
N THR A 199 -23.68 3.14 -7.08
CA THR A 199 -24.14 1.76 -7.31
C THR A 199 -24.27 1.53 -8.80
N LEU A 200 -23.53 0.56 -9.32
CA LEU A 200 -23.56 0.16 -10.73
C LEU A 200 -24.42 -1.09 -10.87
N GLU A 201 -25.44 -1.00 -11.70
CA GLU A 201 -26.19 -2.16 -12.14
C GLU A 201 -25.34 -3.09 -13.02
N PRO A 202 -25.67 -4.39 -13.18
CA PRO A 202 -25.00 -5.27 -14.10
C PRO A 202 -24.82 -4.67 -15.50
N GLY A 203 -23.57 -4.62 -15.99
CA GLY A 203 -23.18 -4.02 -17.27
C GLY A 203 -23.07 -2.50 -17.27
N ALA A 204 -23.41 -1.81 -16.19
CA ALA A 204 -23.26 -0.36 -16.10
C ALA A 204 -21.81 0.05 -15.80
N SER A 205 -21.43 1.22 -16.28
CA SER A 205 -20.10 1.81 -16.10
C SER A 205 -20.18 3.22 -15.53
N GLU A 206 -19.16 3.63 -14.81
CA GLU A 206 -18.94 5.00 -14.35
C GLU A 206 -17.49 5.38 -14.60
N THR A 207 -17.28 6.62 -15.06
CA THR A 207 -15.96 7.20 -15.24
C THR A 207 -15.69 8.20 -14.11
N ILE A 208 -14.61 7.99 -13.38
CA ILE A 208 -14.14 8.83 -12.27
C ILE A 208 -12.84 9.51 -12.68
N THR A 209 -12.71 10.80 -12.37
CA THR A 209 -11.47 11.57 -12.57
C THR A 209 -10.97 12.05 -11.23
N LEU A 210 -9.83 11.54 -10.79
CA LEU A 210 -9.13 11.92 -9.57
C LEU A 210 -8.14 13.05 -9.86
N ASN A 211 -8.09 14.05 -8.96
CA ASN A 211 -7.18 15.19 -9.06
C ASN A 211 -6.10 15.05 -7.98
N ILE A 212 -4.93 14.66 -8.40
CA ILE A 212 -3.82 14.30 -7.52
C ILE A 212 -2.89 15.49 -7.35
N ASP A 213 -2.58 15.85 -6.10
CA ASP A 213 -1.53 16.80 -5.77
C ASP A 213 -0.17 16.08 -5.82
N LEU A 214 0.69 16.45 -6.78
CA LEU A 214 1.99 15.82 -6.97
C LEU A 214 2.98 16.16 -5.84
N SER A 215 2.70 17.14 -4.99
CA SER A 215 3.49 17.37 -3.78
C SER A 215 3.46 16.18 -2.81
N ASN A 216 2.43 15.34 -2.86
CA ASN A 216 2.32 14.10 -2.08
C ASN A 216 3.36 13.03 -2.50
N LEU A 217 4.04 13.22 -3.63
CA LEU A 217 5.12 12.35 -4.10
C LEU A 217 6.51 12.78 -3.62
N ALA A 218 6.60 13.90 -2.88
CA ALA A 218 7.85 14.38 -2.33
C ALA A 218 8.34 13.49 -1.17
N SER A 219 9.67 13.34 -1.08
CA SER A 219 10.36 12.67 0.02
C SER A 219 11.13 13.70 0.84
N TYR A 220 11.26 13.49 2.15
CA TYR A 220 11.99 14.39 3.01
C TYR A 220 13.49 14.01 3.04
N ASP A 221 14.35 14.93 2.63
CA ASP A 221 15.80 14.79 2.75
C ASP A 221 16.26 15.42 4.07
N SER A 222 16.56 14.57 5.04
CA SER A 222 17.00 14.99 6.38
C SER A 222 18.48 15.32 6.47
N GLU A 223 19.30 14.83 5.53
CA GLU A 223 20.75 14.93 5.63
C GLU A 223 21.32 16.12 4.86
N ASN A 224 20.92 16.31 3.60
CA ASN A 224 21.51 17.30 2.72
C ASN A 224 20.61 18.53 2.50
N ALA A 225 19.48 18.37 1.83
CA ALA A 225 18.59 19.50 1.49
C ALA A 225 17.79 20.02 2.69
N LYS A 226 17.52 19.16 3.68
CA LYS A 226 16.73 19.44 4.91
C LYS A 226 15.35 20.00 4.60
N THR A 227 14.75 19.45 3.55
CA THR A 227 13.43 19.83 3.05
C THR A 227 12.81 18.67 2.27
N TYR A 228 11.55 18.84 1.85
CA TYR A 228 10.92 17.95 0.89
C TYR A 228 11.50 18.17 -0.50
N ILE A 229 11.83 17.07 -1.16
CA ILE A 229 12.35 17.06 -2.53
C ILE A 229 11.49 16.18 -3.43
N VAL A 230 11.48 16.50 -4.71
CA VAL A 230 10.89 15.69 -5.78
C VAL A 230 12.03 15.38 -6.75
N ASP A 231 12.36 14.12 -6.92
CA ASP A 231 13.51 13.70 -7.70
C ASP A 231 13.23 13.67 -9.21
N PRO A 232 14.19 13.99 -10.04
CA PRO A 232 14.08 13.70 -11.47
C PRO A 232 14.08 12.19 -11.69
N GLY A 233 13.33 11.75 -12.69
CA GLY A 233 13.25 10.33 -13.04
C GLY A 233 11.88 9.91 -13.55
N THR A 234 11.63 8.62 -13.56
CA THR A 234 10.36 8.05 -14.04
C THR A 234 9.43 7.74 -12.86
N TYR A 235 8.27 8.34 -12.93
CA TYR A 235 7.14 8.12 -12.04
C TYR A 235 6.14 7.19 -12.70
N TYR A 236 5.49 6.34 -11.91
CA TYR A 236 4.42 5.48 -12.38
C TYR A 236 3.15 5.79 -11.61
N PHE A 237 2.03 5.87 -12.33
CA PHE A 237 0.69 5.92 -11.77
C PHE A 237 -0.01 4.62 -12.17
N ALA A 238 -0.58 3.92 -11.23
CA ALA A 238 -1.27 2.66 -11.52
C ALA A 238 -2.61 2.55 -10.81
N VAL A 239 -3.54 1.92 -11.46
CA VAL A 239 -4.82 1.48 -10.90
C VAL A 239 -4.70 0.02 -10.50
N GLY A 240 -5.24 -0.33 -9.35
CA GLY A 240 -5.27 -1.71 -8.88
C GLY A 240 -6.42 -1.94 -7.91
N SER A 241 -6.89 -3.17 -7.79
CA SER A 241 -7.92 -3.54 -6.83
C SER A 241 -7.40 -3.52 -5.38
N ASN A 242 -6.08 -3.44 -5.22
CA ASN A 242 -5.34 -3.36 -3.96
C ASN A 242 -3.89 -2.93 -4.26
N SER A 243 -3.07 -2.72 -3.22
CA SER A 243 -1.67 -2.27 -3.36
C SER A 243 -0.81 -3.24 -4.17
N HIS A 244 -1.02 -4.55 -4.00
CA HIS A 244 -0.22 -5.58 -4.66
C HIS A 244 -0.51 -5.66 -6.16
N ASP A 245 -1.80 -5.60 -6.53
CA ASP A 245 -2.21 -5.56 -7.94
C ASP A 245 -1.65 -4.31 -8.64
N ALA A 246 -1.74 -3.14 -7.98
CA ALA A 246 -1.19 -1.91 -8.52
C ALA A 246 0.33 -1.99 -8.73
N LEU A 247 1.06 -2.57 -7.77
CA LEU A 247 2.50 -2.79 -7.91
C LEU A 247 2.82 -3.78 -9.03
N ASN A 248 2.08 -4.88 -9.14
CA ASN A 248 2.25 -5.83 -10.27
C ASN A 248 2.00 -5.15 -11.62
N ASN A 249 1.02 -4.23 -11.72
CA ASN A 249 0.78 -3.47 -12.94
C ASN A 249 1.96 -2.53 -13.28
N ILE A 250 2.58 -1.91 -12.26
CA ILE A 250 3.80 -1.10 -12.43
C ILE A 250 4.97 -1.99 -12.89
N LEU A 251 5.21 -3.10 -12.23
CA LEU A 251 6.28 -4.03 -12.57
C LEU A 251 6.11 -4.59 -14.00
N ALA A 252 4.88 -4.91 -14.39
CA ALA A 252 4.57 -5.33 -15.77
C ALA A 252 4.89 -4.23 -16.79
N SER A 253 4.61 -2.95 -16.49
CA SER A 253 5.00 -1.83 -17.36
C SER A 253 6.51 -1.60 -17.43
N GLN A 254 7.26 -2.12 -16.43
CA GLN A 254 8.72 -2.18 -16.42
C GLN A 254 9.27 -3.45 -17.13
N GLY A 255 8.38 -4.27 -17.71
CA GLY A 255 8.75 -5.48 -18.45
C GLY A 255 8.99 -6.71 -17.56
N LYS A 256 8.55 -6.69 -16.31
CA LYS A 256 8.64 -7.83 -15.40
C LYS A 256 7.46 -8.77 -15.54
N THR A 257 7.67 -10.02 -15.22
CA THR A 257 6.70 -11.12 -15.34
C THR A 257 6.84 -12.10 -14.17
N THR A 258 5.99 -13.11 -14.12
CA THR A 258 6.14 -14.23 -13.17
C THR A 258 7.47 -14.98 -13.30
N ALA A 259 8.14 -14.91 -14.45
CA ALA A 259 9.50 -15.47 -14.62
C ALA A 259 10.58 -14.69 -13.86
N ASP A 260 10.31 -13.42 -13.49
CA ASP A 260 11.18 -12.58 -12.67
C ASP A 260 10.85 -12.67 -11.17
N GLY A 261 9.93 -13.55 -10.76
CA GLY A 261 9.51 -13.76 -9.38
C GLY A 261 8.24 -13.02 -8.99
N MET A 262 7.48 -12.45 -9.94
CA MET A 262 6.17 -11.87 -9.62
C MET A 262 5.18 -12.97 -9.20
N THR A 263 4.32 -12.64 -8.25
CA THR A 263 3.27 -13.56 -7.75
C THR A 263 2.17 -13.81 -8.78
N ALA A 264 1.94 -12.84 -9.65
CA ALA A 264 1.03 -12.90 -10.80
C ALA A 264 1.51 -11.93 -11.87
N ASP A 265 1.17 -12.19 -13.13
CA ASP A 265 1.40 -11.23 -14.21
C ASP A 265 0.50 -10.01 -13.97
N GLY A 266 1.11 -8.83 -14.05
CA GLY A 266 0.37 -7.57 -13.98
C GLY A 266 -0.21 -7.16 -15.33
N ASN A 267 -1.03 -6.13 -15.30
CA ASN A 267 -1.60 -5.51 -16.50
C ASN A 267 -0.94 -4.14 -16.74
N ALA A 268 0.02 -4.08 -17.66
CA ALA A 268 0.72 -2.85 -17.98
C ALA A 268 -0.19 -1.72 -18.50
N SER A 269 -1.39 -2.05 -19.04
CA SER A 269 -2.36 -1.03 -19.49
C SER A 269 -3.05 -0.28 -18.34
N LEU A 270 -2.95 -0.80 -17.11
CA LEU A 270 -3.41 -0.12 -15.89
C LEU A 270 -2.32 0.71 -15.21
N SER A 271 -1.19 0.91 -15.89
CA SER A 271 -0.09 1.75 -15.43
C SER A 271 0.28 2.80 -16.50
N TYR A 272 0.63 3.98 -16.05
CA TYR A 272 1.11 5.10 -16.85
C TYR A 272 2.45 5.57 -16.33
N SER A 273 3.44 5.72 -17.18
CA SER A 273 4.75 6.25 -16.82
C SER A 273 4.91 7.72 -17.26
N TRP A 274 5.45 8.52 -16.35
CA TRP A 274 5.79 9.92 -16.61
C TRP A 274 7.24 10.18 -16.23
N SER A 275 8.02 10.67 -17.20
CA SER A 275 9.40 11.07 -16.97
C SER A 275 9.47 12.57 -16.70
N TRP A 276 10.20 12.93 -15.65
CA TRP A 276 10.46 14.31 -15.25
C TRP A 276 11.96 14.55 -15.13
N ASP A 277 12.43 15.64 -15.73
CA ASP A 277 13.86 15.94 -15.80
C ASP A 277 14.35 16.87 -14.67
N GLY A 278 13.43 17.28 -13.76
CA GLY A 278 13.71 18.18 -12.65
C GLY A 278 13.36 19.63 -12.90
#